data_9bb1b7e9249826a0687e8b3e26f40574
#
_entry.id   9bb1b7e9249826a0687e8b3e26f40574
#
_cell.length_a   1.000
_cell.length_b   1.000
_cell.length_c   1.000
_cell.angle_alpha   90.00
_cell.angle_beta   90.00
_cell.angle_gamma   90.00
#
_symmetry.space_group_name_H-M   'P 1'
#
loop_
_entity.id
_entity.type
_entity.pdbx_description
1 polymer ?
#
loop_
_entity_poly.entity_id
_entity_poly.type
_entity_poly.pdbx_seq_one_letter_code
_entity_poly.pdbx_strand_id
1 'polypeptide(L)'
;GVCAAYGCYLAAAELESSEQGYRPEFLESRLDYLARARPTAVNLSWAVNYMRAFRDRENLSHEELKKLWLDKADGLLDRDREINRRIGHFGQKLLLDGDRVMTHCNAGALATAGYGTALGVIRGAWEMGKNVFVIANETRPFLQGSRLTAYELMQDDIPVRVACDNACGLLMRRGLVDKIVVGADRIAANGDVANKIGTYTVAVVAREHGIPFYVAAPRYSFDLGCPSGEEIPLEQRPEKEVTHVRETRIAPGGVGVYNFAFDITPAEYVSGFITEDGVVQPPFDFPALWGK
;
A
#
# COMPACT_ATOMS: atom_id res chain seq x y z
N GLY A 1 -4.78 -5.70 5.54
CA GLY A 1 -5.29 -5.86 6.91
C GLY A 1 -6.78 -6.20 6.92
N VAL A 2 -7.65 -5.31 6.47
CA VAL A 2 -9.12 -5.48 6.54
C VAL A 2 -9.60 -6.79 5.90
N CYS A 3 -9.19 -7.09 4.66
CA CYS A 3 -9.55 -8.35 3.99
C CYS A 3 -9.07 -9.59 4.78
N ALA A 4 -7.94 -9.51 5.48
CA ALA A 4 -7.46 -10.61 6.31
C ALA A 4 -8.32 -10.80 7.56
N ALA A 5 -8.81 -9.73 8.17
CA ALA A 5 -9.74 -9.81 9.29
C ALA A 5 -11.06 -10.49 8.90
N TYR A 6 -11.66 -10.08 7.77
CA TYR A 6 -12.82 -10.80 7.22
C TYR A 6 -12.46 -12.25 6.82
N GLY A 7 -11.26 -12.52 6.32
CA GLY A 7 -10.77 -13.86 6.05
C GLY A 7 -10.73 -14.74 7.30
N CYS A 8 -10.35 -14.19 8.45
CA CYS A 8 -10.41 -14.90 9.73
C CYS A 8 -11.86 -15.25 10.11
N TYR A 9 -12.78 -14.29 9.99
CA TYR A 9 -14.22 -14.54 10.21
C TYR A 9 -14.75 -15.63 9.28
N LEU A 10 -14.45 -15.56 7.97
CA LEU A 10 -14.88 -16.56 7.00
C LEU A 10 -14.31 -17.95 7.29
N ALA A 11 -13.04 -18.03 7.73
CA ALA A 11 -12.43 -19.29 8.13
C ALA A 11 -13.15 -19.92 9.35
N ALA A 12 -13.61 -19.11 10.29
CA ALA A 12 -14.44 -19.60 11.39
C ALA A 12 -15.83 -20.01 10.90
N ALA A 13 -16.47 -19.25 10.02
CA ALA A 13 -17.80 -19.56 9.48
C ALA A 13 -17.80 -20.84 8.61
N GLU A 14 -16.73 -21.08 7.84
CA GLU A 14 -16.57 -22.29 7.00
C GLU A 14 -16.56 -23.57 7.86
N LEU A 15 -15.98 -23.51 9.06
CA LEU A 15 -15.90 -24.66 9.97
C LEU A 15 -17.25 -25.13 10.47
N GLU A 16 -18.23 -24.26 10.57
CA GLU A 16 -19.59 -24.62 10.99
C GLU A 16 -20.32 -25.45 9.94
N SER A 17 -20.08 -25.18 8.67
CA SER A 17 -20.68 -25.90 7.54
C SER A 17 -20.03 -27.25 7.26
N SER A 18 -18.93 -27.60 7.94
CA SER A 18 -18.24 -28.86 7.73
C SER A 18 -18.92 -30.00 8.54
N GLU A 19 -19.12 -31.15 7.91
CA GLU A 19 -19.66 -32.39 8.58
C GLU A 19 -18.82 -32.85 9.79
N GLN A 20 -17.61 -32.30 9.96
CA GLN A 20 -16.66 -32.68 11.00
C GLN A 20 -16.68 -31.78 12.24
N GLY A 21 -17.52 -30.71 12.26
CA GLY A 21 -17.64 -29.78 13.38
C GLY A 21 -16.42 -28.89 13.59
N TYR A 22 -16.46 -28.06 14.64
CA TYR A 22 -15.38 -27.11 14.97
C TYR A 22 -14.11 -27.84 15.41
N ARG A 23 -13.01 -27.60 14.68
CA ARG A 23 -11.66 -28.10 14.99
C ARG A 23 -10.69 -26.93 15.12
N PRO A 24 -10.19 -26.60 16.31
CA PRO A 24 -9.26 -25.51 16.54
C PRO A 24 -8.00 -25.57 15.65
N GLU A 25 -7.44 -26.77 15.41
CA GLU A 25 -6.24 -26.97 14.60
C GLU A 25 -6.47 -26.61 13.13
N PHE A 26 -7.67 -26.86 12.62
CA PHE A 26 -8.02 -26.49 11.25
C PHE A 26 -8.15 -24.97 11.11
N LEU A 27 -8.81 -24.31 12.06
CA LEU A 27 -8.88 -22.85 12.10
C LEU A 27 -7.47 -22.25 12.13
N GLU A 28 -6.59 -22.76 12.98
CA GLU A 28 -5.21 -22.27 13.09
C GLU A 28 -4.44 -22.41 11.77
N SER A 29 -4.60 -23.53 11.06
CA SER A 29 -3.98 -23.73 9.75
C SER A 29 -4.45 -22.70 8.70
N ARG A 30 -5.74 -22.33 8.73
CA ARG A 30 -6.29 -21.28 7.86
C ARG A 30 -5.75 -19.90 8.20
N LEU A 31 -5.65 -19.57 9.49
CA LEU A 31 -5.06 -18.32 9.95
C LEU A 31 -3.59 -18.22 9.56
N ASP A 32 -2.82 -19.30 9.70
CA ASP A 32 -1.42 -19.37 9.27
C ASP A 32 -1.28 -19.18 7.76
N TYR A 33 -2.15 -19.83 6.98
CA TYR A 33 -2.18 -19.63 5.54
C TYR A 33 -2.43 -18.16 5.15
N LEU A 34 -3.43 -17.51 5.79
CA LEU A 34 -3.70 -16.10 5.59
C LEU A 34 -2.50 -15.23 5.97
N ALA A 35 -1.89 -15.47 7.15
CA ALA A 35 -0.78 -14.66 7.64
C ALA A 35 0.46 -14.70 6.71
N ARG A 36 0.68 -15.82 6.01
CA ARG A 36 1.83 -16.03 5.10
C ARG A 36 1.59 -15.63 3.65
N ALA A 37 0.36 -15.22 3.29
CA ALA A 37 0.01 -14.95 1.90
C ALA A 37 0.78 -13.76 1.27
N ARG A 38 1.28 -12.83 2.08
CA ARG A 38 2.07 -11.66 1.64
C ARG A 38 3.20 -11.35 2.63
N PRO A 39 4.38 -11.98 2.50
CA PRO A 39 5.47 -11.86 3.50
C PRO A 39 6.04 -10.45 3.67
N THR A 40 6.06 -9.63 2.62
CA THR A 40 6.61 -8.27 2.65
C THR A 40 5.67 -7.29 3.36
N ALA A 41 4.35 -7.46 3.20
CA ALA A 41 3.35 -6.56 3.75
C ALA A 41 2.98 -6.94 5.20
N VAL A 42 3.45 -6.16 6.18
CA VAL A 42 3.20 -6.43 7.62
C VAL A 42 1.72 -6.38 8.02
N ASN A 43 0.90 -5.63 7.28
CA ASN A 43 -0.52 -5.43 7.59
C ASN A 43 -1.36 -6.70 7.63
N LEU A 44 -1.01 -7.70 6.81
CA LEU A 44 -1.82 -8.91 6.71
C LEU A 44 -1.59 -9.79 7.94
N SER A 45 -0.32 -10.05 8.29
CA SER A 45 0.05 -10.80 9.48
C SER A 45 -0.39 -10.09 10.77
N TRP A 46 -0.28 -8.76 10.81
CA TRP A 46 -0.78 -7.97 11.92
C TRP A 46 -2.29 -8.18 12.14
N ALA A 47 -3.10 -8.10 11.09
CA ALA A 47 -4.54 -8.27 11.21
C ALA A 47 -4.92 -9.69 11.69
N VAL A 48 -4.26 -10.72 11.17
CA VAL A 48 -4.49 -12.09 11.64
C VAL A 48 -4.13 -12.23 13.11
N ASN A 49 -2.99 -11.70 13.55
CA ASN A 49 -2.57 -11.74 14.95
C ASN A 49 -3.49 -10.91 15.86
N TYR A 50 -3.99 -9.78 15.38
CA TYR A 50 -5.00 -9.00 16.07
C TYR A 50 -6.28 -9.82 16.31
N MET A 51 -6.77 -10.54 15.30
CA MET A 51 -7.96 -11.40 15.44
C MET A 51 -7.69 -12.56 16.38
N ARG A 52 -6.52 -13.22 16.31
CA ARG A 52 -6.10 -14.28 17.23
C ARG A 52 -6.12 -13.82 18.70
N ALA A 53 -5.62 -12.62 18.98
CA ALA A 53 -5.55 -12.11 20.34
C ALA A 53 -6.92 -11.98 21.03
N PHE A 54 -8.01 -11.83 20.29
CA PHE A 54 -9.37 -11.85 20.88
C PHE A 54 -9.82 -13.27 21.21
N ARG A 55 -9.55 -14.25 20.34
CA ARG A 55 -9.84 -15.66 20.62
C ARG A 55 -9.13 -16.13 21.88
N ASP A 56 -7.83 -15.81 21.99
CA ASP A 56 -6.97 -16.33 23.04
C ASP A 56 -7.24 -15.71 24.44
N ARG A 57 -7.87 -14.54 24.47
CA ARG A 57 -8.20 -13.85 25.73
C ARG A 57 -9.55 -14.22 26.33
N GLU A 58 -10.46 -14.73 25.53
CA GLU A 58 -11.83 -14.97 25.89
C GLU A 58 -12.18 -16.45 25.66
N ASN A 59 -12.74 -17.12 26.66
CA ASN A 59 -13.20 -18.51 26.51
C ASN A 59 -14.58 -18.54 25.83
N LEU A 60 -14.59 -18.17 24.53
CA LEU A 60 -15.80 -17.99 23.74
C LEU A 60 -16.27 -19.30 23.13
N SER A 61 -17.58 -19.47 23.04
CA SER A 61 -18.18 -20.43 22.12
C SER A 61 -17.87 -20.05 20.66
N HIS A 62 -18.02 -21.02 19.77
CA HIS A 62 -17.75 -20.78 18.34
C HIS A 62 -18.63 -19.66 17.74
N GLU A 63 -19.92 -19.60 18.13
CA GLU A 63 -20.84 -18.56 17.70
C GLU A 63 -20.45 -17.17 18.22
N GLU A 64 -20.06 -17.08 19.47
CA GLU A 64 -19.58 -15.82 20.06
C GLU A 64 -18.29 -15.36 19.39
N LEU A 65 -17.38 -16.26 19.05
CA LEU A 65 -16.17 -15.97 18.33
C LEU A 65 -16.45 -15.40 16.92
N LYS A 66 -17.35 -16.02 16.15
CA LYS A 66 -17.76 -15.53 14.82
C LYS A 66 -18.32 -14.12 14.91
N LYS A 67 -19.26 -13.89 15.84
CA LYS A 67 -19.87 -12.57 16.04
C LYS A 67 -18.82 -11.53 16.40
N LEU A 68 -17.95 -11.84 17.37
CA LEU A 68 -16.86 -10.94 17.79
C LEU A 68 -15.92 -10.63 16.63
N TRP A 69 -15.52 -11.62 15.84
CA TRP A 69 -14.63 -11.42 14.72
C TRP A 69 -15.26 -10.59 13.59
N LEU A 70 -16.54 -10.76 13.32
CA LEU A 70 -17.26 -9.90 12.38
C LEU A 70 -17.28 -8.46 12.86
N ASP A 71 -17.67 -8.21 14.11
CA ASP A 71 -17.68 -6.87 14.71
C ASP A 71 -16.28 -6.22 14.68
N LYS A 72 -15.21 -7.00 14.92
CA LYS A 72 -13.83 -6.50 14.85
C LYS A 72 -13.40 -6.21 13.43
N ALA A 73 -13.78 -7.01 12.44
CA ALA A 73 -13.49 -6.77 11.03
C ALA A 73 -14.20 -5.51 10.52
N ASP A 74 -15.47 -5.30 10.89
CA ASP A 74 -16.24 -4.09 10.59
C ASP A 74 -15.58 -2.86 11.23
N GLY A 75 -15.17 -2.96 12.49
CA GLY A 75 -14.45 -1.88 13.17
C GLY A 75 -13.10 -1.55 12.52
N LEU A 76 -12.37 -2.55 11.99
CA LEU A 76 -11.15 -2.32 11.23
C LEU A 76 -11.43 -1.66 9.88
N LEU A 77 -12.52 -2.01 9.20
CA LEU A 77 -12.95 -1.39 7.95
C LEU A 77 -13.21 0.11 8.15
N ASP A 78 -13.99 0.46 9.16
CA ASP A 78 -14.35 1.85 9.45
C ASP A 78 -13.12 2.67 9.88
N ARG A 79 -12.27 2.07 10.71
CA ARG A 79 -11.00 2.70 11.12
C ARG A 79 -10.06 2.95 9.95
N ASP A 80 -9.94 2.01 9.02
CA ASP A 80 -9.09 2.18 7.83
C ASP A 80 -9.61 3.31 6.94
N ARG A 81 -10.93 3.42 6.76
CA ARG A 81 -11.57 4.52 6.04
C ARG A 81 -11.25 5.88 6.67
N GLU A 82 -11.38 5.97 8.00
CA GLU A 82 -11.07 7.20 8.75
C GLU A 82 -9.60 7.58 8.62
N ILE A 83 -8.68 6.63 8.80
CA ILE A 83 -7.24 6.81 8.63
C ILE A 83 -6.93 7.37 7.24
N ASN A 84 -7.44 6.73 6.18
CA ASN A 84 -7.17 7.16 4.82
C ASN A 84 -7.73 8.56 4.51
N ARG A 85 -8.90 8.90 5.03
CA ARG A 85 -9.45 10.27 4.91
C ARG A 85 -8.59 11.30 5.62
N ARG A 86 -8.05 10.98 6.80
CA ARG A 86 -7.13 11.87 7.53
C ARG A 86 -5.82 12.06 6.78
N ILE A 87 -5.25 10.99 6.20
CA ILE A 87 -4.07 11.07 5.31
C ILE A 87 -4.35 12.04 4.15
N GLY A 88 -5.49 11.88 3.48
CA GLY A 88 -5.92 12.79 2.42
C GLY A 88 -6.06 14.23 2.89
N HIS A 89 -6.68 14.45 4.06
CA HIS A 89 -6.85 15.78 4.65
C HIS A 89 -5.51 16.48 4.95
N PHE A 90 -4.54 15.76 5.51
CA PHE A 90 -3.23 16.36 5.79
C PHE A 90 -2.40 16.52 4.52
N GLY A 91 -2.37 15.49 3.66
CA GLY A 91 -1.55 15.48 2.46
C GLY A 91 -2.00 16.48 1.39
N GLN A 92 -3.30 16.74 1.24
CA GLN A 92 -3.79 17.70 0.27
C GLN A 92 -3.23 19.12 0.46
N LYS A 93 -2.78 19.46 1.68
CA LYS A 93 -2.16 20.76 1.96
C LYS A 93 -0.80 20.95 1.28
N LEU A 94 -0.14 19.85 0.91
CA LEU A 94 1.13 19.86 0.18
C LEU A 94 0.93 20.08 -1.32
N LEU A 95 -0.27 19.86 -1.84
CA LEU A 95 -0.60 20.07 -3.25
C LEU A 95 -1.18 21.47 -3.46
N LEU A 96 -0.73 22.13 -4.52
CA LEU A 96 -1.22 23.44 -4.95
C LEU A 96 -2.24 23.29 -6.07
N ASP A 97 -3.04 24.34 -6.30
CA ASP A 97 -3.89 24.42 -7.48
C ASP A 97 -3.05 24.38 -8.76
N GLY A 98 -3.43 23.55 -9.71
CA GLY A 98 -2.71 23.35 -10.97
C GLY A 98 -1.53 22.37 -10.90
N ASP A 99 -1.21 21.78 -9.74
CA ASP A 99 -0.10 20.82 -9.62
C ASP A 99 -0.30 19.58 -10.52
N ARG A 100 0.79 19.18 -11.17
CA ARG A 100 0.89 17.90 -11.90
C ARG A 100 1.56 16.88 -10.99
N VAL A 101 0.75 15.97 -10.49
CA VAL A 101 1.17 15.00 -9.47
C VAL A 101 1.47 13.66 -10.12
N MET A 102 2.70 13.18 -10.01
CA MET A 102 3.04 11.83 -10.44
C MET A 102 2.79 10.83 -9.30
N THR A 103 2.27 9.67 -9.65
CA THR A 103 2.12 8.55 -8.73
C THR A 103 2.59 7.24 -9.37
N HIS A 104 2.92 6.24 -8.53
CA HIS A 104 3.41 4.93 -8.95
C HIS A 104 2.62 3.83 -8.24
N CYS A 105 2.34 2.73 -8.94
CA CYS A 105 1.50 1.63 -8.48
C CYS A 105 0.03 2.06 -8.25
N ASN A 106 -0.65 1.43 -7.30
CA ASN A 106 -1.98 1.81 -6.86
C ASN A 106 -2.02 1.82 -5.32
N ALA A 107 -2.07 3.00 -4.75
CA ALA A 107 -2.33 3.22 -3.33
C ALA A 107 -3.67 3.98 -3.18
N GLY A 108 -4.69 3.45 -3.83
CA GLY A 108 -6.04 3.99 -3.92
C GLY A 108 -7.08 3.21 -3.12
N ALA A 109 -8.35 3.45 -3.44
CA ALA A 109 -9.50 2.83 -2.80
C ALA A 109 -9.50 1.30 -2.96
N LEU A 110 -9.03 0.78 -4.11
CA LEU A 110 -8.92 -0.66 -4.37
C LEU A 110 -7.80 -1.35 -3.57
N ALA A 111 -6.85 -0.58 -3.03
CA ALA A 111 -5.77 -1.09 -2.18
C ALA A 111 -6.03 -0.89 -0.68
N THR A 112 -7.10 -0.19 -0.31
CA THR A 112 -7.48 0.15 1.07
C THR A 112 -8.96 -0.17 1.30
N ALA A 113 -9.55 0.39 2.36
CA ALA A 113 -10.98 0.25 2.64
C ALA A 113 -11.88 1.32 1.99
N GLY A 114 -11.41 2.01 0.92
CA GLY A 114 -12.31 2.82 0.11
C GLY A 114 -11.88 4.25 -0.25
N TYR A 115 -10.76 4.80 0.26
CA TYR A 115 -10.33 6.16 -0.08
C TYR A 115 -8.91 6.21 -0.67
N GLY A 116 -8.02 5.37 -0.14
CA GLY A 116 -6.62 5.33 -0.54
C GLY A 116 -5.71 6.23 0.28
N THR A 117 -4.41 5.94 0.23
CA THR A 117 -3.37 6.76 0.83
C THR A 117 -2.84 7.80 -0.17
N ALA A 118 -2.00 7.43 -1.12
CA ALA A 118 -1.50 8.38 -2.13
C ALA A 118 -2.63 8.95 -3.01
N LEU A 119 -3.55 8.11 -3.48
CA LEU A 119 -4.71 8.61 -4.21
C LEU A 119 -5.69 9.34 -3.28
N GLY A 120 -5.70 9.04 -1.99
CA GLY A 120 -6.44 9.79 -0.98
C GLY A 120 -5.94 11.23 -0.85
N VAL A 121 -4.63 11.47 -0.93
CA VAL A 121 -4.05 12.84 -0.97
C VAL A 121 -4.51 13.59 -2.21
N ILE A 122 -4.53 12.94 -3.36
CA ILE A 122 -4.99 13.52 -4.63
C ILE A 122 -6.50 13.82 -4.57
N ARG A 123 -7.31 12.86 -4.06
CA ARG A 123 -8.75 13.04 -3.83
C ARG A 123 -9.02 14.22 -2.91
N GLY A 124 -8.29 14.28 -1.79
CA GLY A 124 -8.44 15.40 -0.84
C GLY A 124 -8.14 16.76 -1.48
N ALA A 125 -7.16 16.85 -2.39
CA ALA A 125 -6.90 18.09 -3.13
C ALA A 125 -8.04 18.40 -4.10
N TRP A 126 -8.55 17.42 -4.82
CA TRP A 126 -9.67 17.55 -5.75
C TRP A 126 -10.97 17.97 -5.04
N GLU A 127 -11.29 17.32 -3.91
CA GLU A 127 -12.45 17.67 -3.06
C GLU A 127 -12.38 19.11 -2.51
N MET A 128 -11.16 19.65 -2.34
CA MET A 128 -10.91 21.05 -1.96
C MET A 128 -10.93 22.03 -3.14
N GLY A 129 -11.32 21.58 -4.33
CA GLY A 129 -11.44 22.39 -5.53
C GLY A 129 -10.12 22.74 -6.23
N LYS A 130 -9.02 22.03 -5.91
CA LYS A 130 -7.74 22.21 -6.60
C LYS A 130 -7.75 21.46 -7.94
N ASN A 131 -7.36 22.14 -9.01
CA ASN A 131 -7.30 21.57 -10.36
C ASN A 131 -6.03 20.74 -10.55
N VAL A 132 -5.87 19.66 -9.80
CA VAL A 132 -4.71 18.78 -9.94
C VAL A 132 -4.82 17.92 -11.19
N PHE A 133 -3.66 17.62 -11.82
CA PHE A 133 -3.55 16.71 -12.94
C PHE A 133 -2.64 15.54 -12.56
N VAL A 134 -3.04 14.31 -12.82
CA VAL A 134 -2.29 13.13 -12.39
C VAL A 134 -1.54 12.47 -13.54
N ILE A 135 -0.30 12.08 -13.29
CA ILE A 135 0.50 11.23 -14.14
C ILE A 135 0.69 9.90 -13.41
N ALA A 136 0.03 8.86 -13.89
CA ALA A 136 0.14 7.52 -13.34
C ALA A 136 1.20 6.74 -14.13
N ASN A 137 2.30 6.34 -13.49
CA ASN A 137 3.21 5.37 -14.08
C ASN A 137 2.47 4.05 -14.28
N GLU A 138 2.66 3.40 -15.45
CA GLU A 138 1.95 2.15 -15.77
C GLU A 138 2.22 1.02 -14.77
N THR A 139 3.39 1.02 -14.17
CA THR A 139 3.85 0.10 -13.11
C THR A 139 3.99 -1.35 -13.61
N ARG A 140 5.02 -1.61 -14.42
CA ARG A 140 5.39 -2.99 -14.77
C ARG A 140 5.79 -3.79 -13.52
N PRO A 141 5.64 -5.14 -13.50
CA PRO A 141 5.00 -5.96 -14.53
C PRO A 141 3.47 -6.05 -14.42
N PHE A 142 2.87 -5.77 -13.25
CA PHE A 142 1.43 -5.95 -12.98
C PHE A 142 0.52 -4.87 -13.57
N LEU A 143 1.08 -3.73 -13.97
CA LEU A 143 0.36 -2.61 -14.59
C LEU A 143 -0.72 -2.00 -13.68
N GLN A 144 -0.47 -1.92 -12.37
CA GLN A 144 -1.43 -1.36 -11.41
C GLN A 144 -1.76 0.11 -11.71
N GLY A 145 -0.79 0.90 -12.17
CA GLY A 145 -1.02 2.27 -12.56
C GLY A 145 -1.98 2.38 -13.75
N SER A 146 -1.75 1.59 -14.80
CA SER A 146 -2.64 1.57 -15.97
C SER A 146 -4.01 0.99 -15.68
N ARG A 147 -4.06 -0.09 -14.88
CA ARG A 147 -5.28 -0.90 -14.70
C ARG A 147 -6.17 -0.39 -13.57
N LEU A 148 -5.58 0.09 -12.48
CA LEU A 148 -6.29 0.43 -11.26
C LEU A 148 -6.26 1.93 -11.00
N THR A 149 -5.08 2.57 -10.95
CA THR A 149 -4.95 4.00 -10.64
C THR A 149 -5.67 4.86 -11.66
N ALA A 150 -5.45 4.61 -12.96
CA ALA A 150 -6.14 5.35 -14.01
C ALA A 150 -7.66 5.15 -13.93
N TYR A 151 -8.12 3.92 -13.68
CA TYR A 151 -9.54 3.61 -13.52
C TYR A 151 -10.16 4.38 -12.35
N GLU A 152 -9.56 4.32 -11.16
CA GLU A 152 -10.07 4.99 -9.97
C GLU A 152 -10.19 6.52 -10.17
N LEU A 153 -9.12 7.14 -10.68
CA LEU A 153 -9.10 8.58 -10.89
C LEU A 153 -10.12 9.05 -11.94
N MET A 154 -10.31 8.25 -13.01
CA MET A 154 -11.34 8.54 -14.01
C MET A 154 -12.77 8.40 -13.43
N GLN A 155 -13.00 7.48 -12.50
CA GLN A 155 -14.30 7.35 -11.82
C GLN A 155 -14.60 8.54 -10.90
N ASP A 156 -13.56 9.20 -10.42
CA ASP A 156 -13.65 10.41 -9.57
C ASP A 156 -13.58 11.71 -10.38
N ASP A 157 -13.65 11.65 -11.73
CA ASP A 157 -13.48 12.77 -12.66
C ASP A 157 -12.17 13.55 -12.47
N ILE A 158 -11.13 12.92 -11.91
CA ILE A 158 -9.80 13.51 -11.73
C ILE A 158 -8.97 13.30 -13.01
N PRO A 159 -8.49 14.39 -13.64
CA PRO A 159 -7.72 14.30 -14.88
C PRO A 159 -6.45 13.46 -14.70
N VAL A 160 -6.31 12.41 -15.52
CA VAL A 160 -5.18 11.48 -15.42
C VAL A 160 -4.62 11.11 -16.80
N ARG A 161 -3.30 10.94 -16.88
CA ARG A 161 -2.62 10.29 -18.01
C ARG A 161 -1.74 9.16 -17.50
N VAL A 162 -1.71 8.07 -18.25
CA VAL A 162 -0.77 6.97 -18.01
C VAL A 162 0.52 7.24 -18.76
N ALA A 163 1.64 6.98 -18.13
CA ALA A 163 2.98 7.02 -18.73
C ALA A 163 3.69 5.67 -18.55
N CYS A 164 4.54 5.29 -19.51
CA CYS A 164 5.47 4.19 -19.30
C CYS A 164 6.43 4.52 -18.14
N ASP A 165 6.79 3.52 -17.34
CA ASP A 165 7.62 3.73 -16.14
C ASP A 165 8.95 4.43 -16.46
N ASN A 166 9.56 4.09 -17.58
CA ASN A 166 10.82 4.69 -18.03
C ASN A 166 10.68 6.11 -18.59
N ALA A 167 9.46 6.62 -18.78
CA ALA A 167 9.23 8.00 -19.24
C ALA A 167 9.34 9.02 -18.11
N CYS A 168 9.35 8.59 -16.84
CA CYS A 168 9.34 9.48 -15.67
C CYS A 168 10.45 10.56 -15.74
N GLY A 169 11.67 10.17 -16.10
CA GLY A 169 12.80 11.11 -16.23
C GLY A 169 12.60 12.17 -17.30
N LEU A 170 12.07 11.80 -18.45
CA LEU A 170 11.77 12.78 -19.53
C LEU A 170 10.67 13.76 -19.09
N LEU A 171 9.62 13.25 -18.42
CA LEU A 171 8.52 14.09 -17.95
C LEU A 171 8.98 15.09 -16.89
N MET A 172 9.81 14.67 -15.93
CA MET A 172 10.41 15.52 -14.92
C MET A 172 11.34 16.58 -15.56
N ARG A 173 12.23 16.16 -16.45
CA ARG A 173 13.14 17.08 -17.16
C ARG A 173 12.40 18.14 -17.98
N ARG A 174 11.23 17.83 -18.52
CA ARG A 174 10.37 18.77 -19.25
C ARG A 174 9.51 19.65 -18.35
N GLY A 175 9.67 19.55 -17.03
CA GLY A 175 8.86 20.27 -16.07
C GLY A 175 7.39 19.93 -16.16
N LEU A 176 7.03 18.66 -16.42
CA LEU A 176 5.66 18.18 -16.48
C LEU A 176 5.20 17.50 -15.17
N VAL A 177 6.08 17.48 -14.16
CA VAL A 177 5.80 16.91 -12.83
C VAL A 177 6.20 17.97 -11.80
N ASP A 178 5.27 18.32 -10.92
CA ASP A 178 5.52 19.29 -9.86
C ASP A 178 5.75 18.60 -8.52
N LYS A 179 5.06 17.47 -8.29
CA LYS A 179 5.16 16.69 -7.05
C LYS A 179 4.95 15.21 -7.32
N ILE A 180 5.46 14.39 -6.41
CA ILE A 180 5.27 12.95 -6.43
C ILE A 180 4.64 12.52 -5.12
N VAL A 181 3.60 11.70 -5.20
CA VAL A 181 2.95 11.08 -4.04
C VAL A 181 2.78 9.58 -4.32
N VAL A 182 3.40 8.75 -3.47
CA VAL A 182 3.30 7.28 -3.55
C VAL A 182 2.83 6.69 -2.23
N GLY A 183 2.39 5.44 -2.25
CA GLY A 183 2.14 4.66 -1.05
C GLY A 183 3.40 4.01 -0.50
N ALA A 184 3.23 3.13 0.50
CA ALA A 184 4.27 2.24 0.99
C ALA A 184 3.70 0.89 1.39
N ASP A 185 4.43 -0.18 1.08
CA ASP A 185 4.13 -1.53 1.58
C ASP A 185 4.68 -1.73 3.00
N ARG A 186 5.86 -1.16 3.30
CA ARG A 186 6.50 -1.18 4.62
C ARG A 186 7.49 -0.04 4.74
N ILE A 187 7.60 0.55 5.91
CA ILE A 187 8.57 1.62 6.22
C ILE A 187 9.37 1.18 7.42
N ALA A 188 10.71 1.16 7.28
CA ALA A 188 11.63 0.81 8.36
C ALA A 188 11.75 1.94 9.40
N ALA A 189 12.33 1.65 10.56
CA ALA A 189 12.52 2.59 11.66
C ALA A 189 13.34 3.82 11.26
N ASN A 190 14.30 3.67 10.35
CA ASN A 190 15.12 4.77 9.80
C ASN A 190 14.42 5.57 8.69
N GLY A 191 13.20 5.18 8.29
CA GLY A 191 12.44 5.83 7.23
C GLY A 191 12.68 5.29 5.82
N ASP A 192 13.44 4.23 5.64
CA ASP A 192 13.55 3.56 4.34
C ASP A 192 12.22 2.92 3.96
N VAL A 193 11.84 3.07 2.69
CA VAL A 193 10.51 2.71 2.19
C VAL A 193 10.60 1.53 1.24
N ALA A 194 10.00 0.40 1.61
CA ALA A 194 9.69 -0.66 0.67
C ALA A 194 8.37 -0.36 -0.04
N ASN A 195 8.42 -0.26 -1.36
CA ASN A 195 7.23 -0.06 -2.19
C ASN A 195 7.38 -0.77 -3.52
N LYS A 196 6.35 -0.73 -4.35
CA LYS A 196 6.32 -1.37 -5.67
C LYS A 196 7.56 -1.02 -6.48
N ILE A 197 8.17 -2.07 -7.09
CA ILE A 197 9.34 -1.94 -7.96
C ILE A 197 9.21 -0.75 -8.91
N GLY A 198 10.26 0.06 -9.02
CA GLY A 198 10.30 1.32 -9.76
C GLY A 198 10.16 2.58 -8.90
N THR A 199 9.71 2.45 -7.65
CA THR A 199 9.57 3.59 -6.71
C THR A 199 10.92 4.26 -6.45
N TYR A 200 11.96 3.46 -6.20
CA TYR A 200 13.32 3.97 -6.01
C TYR A 200 13.82 4.75 -7.24
N THR A 201 13.60 4.21 -8.43
CA THR A 201 13.98 4.91 -9.67
C THR A 201 13.30 6.28 -9.78
N VAL A 202 12.00 6.35 -9.49
CA VAL A 202 11.24 7.61 -9.49
C VAL A 202 11.79 8.58 -8.45
N ALA A 203 12.11 8.12 -7.25
CA ALA A 203 12.65 8.96 -6.17
C ALA A 203 14.03 9.52 -6.51
N VAL A 204 14.94 8.71 -7.08
CA VAL A 204 16.28 9.15 -7.54
C VAL A 204 16.16 10.23 -8.61
N VAL A 205 15.31 10.01 -9.61
CA VAL A 205 15.11 10.99 -10.69
C VAL A 205 14.44 12.26 -10.17
N ALA A 206 13.50 12.14 -9.23
CA ALA A 206 12.86 13.28 -8.58
C ALA A 206 13.88 14.16 -7.86
N ARG A 207 14.79 13.56 -7.10
CA ARG A 207 15.88 14.28 -6.40
C ARG A 207 16.78 15.03 -7.37
N GLU A 208 17.16 14.40 -8.48
CA GLU A 208 18.00 15.04 -9.53
C GLU A 208 17.32 16.29 -10.13
N HIS A 209 15.99 16.30 -10.20
CA HIS A 209 15.21 17.41 -10.73
C HIS A 209 14.65 18.35 -9.65
N GLY A 210 14.97 18.15 -8.37
CA GLY A 210 14.48 18.97 -7.26
C GLY A 210 12.97 18.87 -7.04
N ILE A 211 12.33 17.75 -7.43
CA ILE A 211 10.90 17.55 -7.31
C ILE A 211 10.61 16.87 -5.96
N PRO A 212 9.71 17.44 -5.14
CA PRO A 212 9.34 16.83 -3.86
C PRO A 212 8.71 15.44 -4.03
N PHE A 213 9.21 14.48 -3.24
CA PHE A 213 8.76 13.09 -3.22
C PHE A 213 8.16 12.77 -1.86
N TYR A 214 6.84 12.54 -1.82
CA TYR A 214 6.10 12.26 -0.60
C TYR A 214 5.62 10.81 -0.56
N VAL A 215 5.64 10.24 0.64
CA VAL A 215 5.13 8.90 0.92
C VAL A 215 3.90 9.01 1.82
N ALA A 216 2.75 8.55 1.33
CA ALA A 216 1.48 8.56 2.05
C ALA A 216 1.16 7.15 2.57
N ALA A 217 1.24 6.98 3.87
CA ALA A 217 1.06 5.67 4.52
C ALA A 217 0.52 5.82 5.94
N PRO A 218 -0.34 4.90 6.39
CA PRO A 218 -0.80 4.86 7.77
C PRO A 218 0.31 4.41 8.71
N ARG A 219 0.23 4.78 9.98
CA ARG A 219 1.22 4.43 11.01
C ARG A 219 1.50 2.93 11.12
N TYR A 220 0.52 2.10 10.87
CA TYR A 220 0.70 0.65 10.91
C TYR A 220 1.55 0.08 9.76
N SER A 221 1.90 0.90 8.76
CA SER A 221 2.89 0.54 7.72
C SER A 221 4.33 0.76 8.18
N PHE A 222 4.55 1.45 9.32
CA PHE A 222 5.87 1.66 9.91
C PHE A 222 6.22 0.50 10.81
N ASP A 223 7.27 -0.22 10.45
CA ASP A 223 7.81 -1.32 11.23
C ASP A 223 9.01 -0.84 12.06
N LEU A 224 8.74 -0.39 13.28
CA LEU A 224 9.77 0.09 14.18
C LEU A 224 10.71 -1.01 14.70
N GLY A 225 10.34 -2.28 14.51
CA GLY A 225 11.19 -3.44 14.80
C GLY A 225 12.20 -3.76 13.68
N CYS A 226 12.06 -3.12 12.51
CA CYS A 226 12.96 -3.26 11.37
C CYS A 226 13.86 -2.01 11.30
N PRO A 227 15.17 -2.11 11.63
CA PRO A 227 16.04 -0.93 11.74
C PRO A 227 16.22 -0.17 10.43
N SER A 228 16.36 -0.88 9.31
CA SER A 228 16.63 -0.28 8.00
C SER A 228 15.99 -1.07 6.85
N GLY A 229 15.95 -0.46 5.68
CA GLY A 229 15.44 -1.09 4.45
C GLY A 229 16.25 -2.32 4.01
N GLU A 230 17.51 -2.44 4.40
CA GLU A 230 18.35 -3.61 4.08
C GLU A 230 17.84 -4.89 4.72
N GLU A 231 17.11 -4.79 5.82
CA GLU A 231 16.54 -5.95 6.53
C GLU A 231 15.15 -6.33 6.01
N ILE A 232 14.57 -5.55 5.10
CA ILE A 232 13.28 -5.87 4.49
C ILE A 232 13.47 -6.94 3.41
N PRO A 233 12.84 -8.12 3.54
CA PRO A 233 12.95 -9.15 2.53
C PRO A 233 12.25 -8.72 1.24
N LEU A 234 12.97 -8.77 0.11
CA LEU A 234 12.42 -8.47 -1.21
C LEU A 234 11.93 -9.74 -1.89
N GLU A 235 10.64 -9.78 -2.19
CA GLU A 235 9.98 -10.90 -2.84
C GLU A 235 10.32 -10.95 -4.33
N GLN A 236 10.79 -12.12 -4.81
CA GLN A 236 10.82 -12.44 -6.23
C GLN A 236 9.55 -13.20 -6.62
N ARG A 237 8.99 -12.85 -7.75
CA ARG A 237 7.72 -13.37 -8.24
C ARG A 237 7.89 -14.20 -9.52
N PRO A 238 6.86 -14.97 -9.92
CA PRO A 238 6.95 -15.81 -11.11
C PRO A 238 7.34 -15.04 -12.37
N GLU A 239 8.22 -15.64 -13.18
CA GLU A 239 8.71 -15.08 -14.45
C GLU A 239 7.59 -14.74 -15.45
N LYS A 240 6.45 -15.47 -15.39
CA LYS A 240 5.30 -15.23 -16.24
C LYS A 240 4.80 -13.79 -16.17
N GLU A 241 4.91 -13.14 -15.02
CA GLU A 241 4.46 -11.76 -14.84
C GLU A 241 5.25 -10.76 -15.71
N VAL A 242 6.55 -11.03 -15.93
CA VAL A 242 7.40 -10.19 -16.79
C VAL A 242 7.34 -10.62 -18.24
N THR A 243 7.32 -11.94 -18.50
CA THR A 243 7.38 -12.49 -19.86
C THR A 243 6.06 -12.43 -20.62
N HIS A 244 4.96 -12.10 -19.93
CA HIS A 244 3.63 -11.99 -20.54
C HIS A 244 2.96 -10.68 -20.15
N VAL A 245 2.06 -10.24 -21.02
CA VAL A 245 1.04 -9.25 -20.71
C VAL A 245 -0.31 -9.94 -20.87
N ARG A 246 -1.02 -10.15 -19.77
CA ARG A 246 -2.19 -11.06 -19.71
C ARG A 246 -1.78 -12.47 -20.18
N GLU A 247 -2.43 -13.01 -21.21
CA GLU A 247 -2.12 -14.33 -21.79
C GLU A 247 -1.11 -14.26 -22.95
N THR A 248 -0.73 -13.05 -23.40
CA THR A 248 0.18 -12.86 -24.52
C THR A 248 1.62 -12.86 -24.05
N ARG A 249 2.41 -13.81 -24.55
CA ARG A 249 3.86 -13.83 -24.32
C ARG A 249 4.54 -12.73 -25.15
N ILE A 250 5.39 -11.94 -24.48
CA ILE A 250 6.12 -10.81 -25.07
C ILE A 250 7.64 -11.00 -25.08
N ALA A 251 8.14 -12.04 -24.40
CA ALA A 251 9.57 -12.35 -24.32
C ALA A 251 9.86 -13.73 -24.94
N PRO A 252 11.07 -13.98 -25.49
CA PRO A 252 11.46 -15.26 -26.04
C PRO A 252 11.32 -16.40 -25.01
N GLY A 253 11.06 -17.63 -25.49
CA GLY A 253 11.04 -18.82 -24.66
C GLY A 253 12.42 -19.09 -24.05
N GLY A 254 12.47 -19.41 -22.74
CA GLY A 254 13.72 -19.75 -22.05
C GLY A 254 14.60 -18.56 -21.64
N VAL A 255 14.16 -17.30 -21.85
CA VAL A 255 14.87 -16.15 -21.30
C VAL A 255 14.73 -16.12 -19.79
N GLY A 256 15.84 -15.93 -19.07
CA GLY A 256 15.84 -15.73 -17.60
C GLY A 256 15.26 -14.35 -17.24
N VAL A 257 14.65 -14.27 -16.05
CA VAL A 257 13.93 -13.05 -15.59
C VAL A 257 14.33 -12.71 -14.17
N TYR A 258 14.61 -11.43 -13.92
CA TYR A 258 14.57 -10.84 -12.59
C TYR A 258 13.20 -10.20 -12.39
N ASN A 259 12.42 -10.69 -11.43
CA ASN A 259 11.09 -10.17 -11.12
C ASN A 259 10.98 -9.84 -9.63
N PHE A 260 11.64 -8.76 -9.21
CA PHE A 260 11.43 -8.21 -7.88
C PHE A 260 10.10 -7.47 -7.82
N ALA A 261 9.30 -7.75 -6.77
CA ALA A 261 8.01 -7.10 -6.59
C ALA A 261 8.14 -5.68 -6.03
N PHE A 262 9.19 -5.45 -5.23
CA PHE A 262 9.43 -4.22 -4.48
C PHE A 262 10.87 -3.76 -4.63
N ASP A 263 11.11 -2.47 -4.40
CA ASP A 263 12.43 -1.90 -4.17
C ASP A 263 12.44 -1.07 -2.88
N ILE A 264 13.64 -0.71 -2.44
CA ILE A 264 13.86 0.12 -1.25
C ILE A 264 14.25 1.52 -1.68
N THR A 265 13.48 2.50 -1.24
CA THR A 265 13.81 3.92 -1.37
C THR A 265 14.39 4.40 -0.04
N PRO A 266 15.68 4.80 0.01
CA PRO A 266 16.28 5.38 1.21
C PRO A 266 15.55 6.63 1.67
N ALA A 267 15.47 6.82 2.98
CA ALA A 267 14.76 7.94 3.62
C ALA A 267 15.26 9.31 3.13
N GLU A 268 16.52 9.43 2.75
CA GLU A 268 17.12 10.66 2.23
C GLU A 268 16.47 11.18 0.92
N TYR A 269 15.75 10.33 0.17
CA TYR A 269 15.00 10.73 -1.02
C TYR A 269 13.58 11.19 -0.70
N VAL A 270 13.10 11.00 0.53
CA VAL A 270 11.74 11.31 0.94
C VAL A 270 11.68 12.75 1.47
N SER A 271 10.84 13.58 0.87
CA SER A 271 10.60 14.96 1.30
C SER A 271 9.66 15.05 2.51
N GLY A 272 8.87 14.04 2.75
CA GLY A 272 7.98 13.93 3.92
C GLY A 272 7.07 12.71 3.86
N PHE A 273 6.68 12.25 5.04
CA PHE A 273 5.69 11.19 5.22
C PHE A 273 4.34 11.78 5.60
N ILE A 274 3.30 11.38 4.90
CA ILE A 274 1.92 11.82 5.14
C ILE A 274 1.22 10.68 5.85
N THR A 275 0.81 10.92 7.11
CA THR A 275 0.13 9.95 7.95
C THR A 275 -1.24 10.48 8.39
N GLU A 276 -2.01 9.65 9.09
CA GLU A 276 -3.27 10.07 9.72
C GLU A 276 -3.08 11.09 10.85
N ASP A 277 -1.87 11.26 11.36
CA ASP A 277 -1.56 12.22 12.43
C ASP A 277 -0.98 13.53 11.91
N GLY A 278 -0.64 13.59 10.62
CA GLY A 278 -0.06 14.77 9.98
C GLY A 278 1.06 14.45 9.01
N VAL A 279 1.82 15.47 8.64
CA VAL A 279 2.99 15.36 7.77
C VAL A 279 4.26 15.40 8.64
N VAL A 280 5.05 14.34 8.55
CA VAL A 280 6.37 14.26 9.20
C VAL A 280 7.44 14.69 8.17
N GLN A 281 8.22 15.70 8.53
CA GLN A 281 9.30 16.22 7.72
C GLN A 281 10.67 15.74 8.24
N PRO A 282 11.73 15.74 7.40
CA PRO A 282 13.07 15.41 7.85
C PRO A 282 13.57 16.39 8.95
N PRO A 283 14.44 15.96 9.89
CA PRO A 283 14.98 14.61 10.01
C PRO A 283 13.96 13.62 10.60
N PHE A 284 13.96 12.37 10.09
CA PHE A 284 13.02 11.34 10.52
C PHE A 284 13.58 10.57 11.71
N ASP A 285 12.83 10.53 12.80
CA ASP A 285 13.09 9.68 13.97
C ASP A 285 11.76 9.07 14.45
N PHE A 286 11.33 8.03 13.75
CA PHE A 286 10.06 7.36 14.03
C PHE A 286 10.06 6.62 15.38
N PRO A 287 11.16 6.00 15.85
CA PRO A 287 11.25 5.48 17.20
C PRO A 287 11.00 6.55 18.28
N ALA A 288 11.54 7.75 18.14
CA ALA A 288 11.28 8.84 19.07
C ALA A 288 9.85 9.36 19.00
N LEU A 289 9.26 9.40 17.80
CA LEU A 289 7.89 9.86 17.59
C LEU A 289 6.83 8.87 18.10
N TRP A 290 7.05 7.56 17.92
CA TRP A 290 6.02 6.53 18.08
C TRP A 290 6.44 5.30 18.90
N GLY A 291 7.69 5.22 19.34
CA GLY A 291 8.28 4.04 20.00
C GLY A 291 7.90 3.83 21.48
N LYS A 292 6.83 4.50 21.98
CA LYS A 292 6.35 4.38 23.38
C LYS A 292 5.25 3.33 23.50
#